data_89793b818c77fbf237aee7496cb17339
#
_entry.id   89793b818c77fbf237aee7496cb17339
#
_cell.length_a   1.000
_cell.length_b   1.000
_cell.length_c   1.000
_cell.angle_alpha   90.00
_cell.angle_beta   90.00
_cell.angle_gamma   90.00
#
_symmetry.space_group_name_H-M   'P 1'
#
loop_
_entity.id
_entity.type
_entity.pdbx_description
1 polymer ?
#
loop_
_entity_poly.entity_id
_entity_poly.type
_entity_poly.pdbx_seq_one_letter_code
_entity_poly.pdbx_strand_id
1 'polypeptide(L)'
;MAQTWRYRGQEISSEQITLLREFIRAHPTSSRWKLSRQLCEEWGWKQANGALRDVVCRGLLLMLERAGQIELPPVRWQIQGQCRTQRRRPEALLLDTAPLAITLQELGSIEITQVRRTADEPLFNSLFGALSLSRL
;
A
#
# COMPACT_ATOMS: atom_id res chain seq x y z
N MET A 1 -1.01 -1.78 37.26
CA MET A 1 -0.66 -0.62 36.42
C MET A 1 -1.52 -0.64 35.16
N ALA A 2 -2.19 0.44 34.86
CA ALA A 2 -2.98 0.55 33.64
C ALA A 2 -2.03 0.62 32.44
N GLN A 3 -2.07 -0.38 31.58
CA GLN A 3 -1.27 -0.42 30.38
C GLN A 3 -1.94 0.48 29.34
N THR A 4 -1.30 1.59 29.00
CA THR A 4 -1.77 2.53 27.98
C THR A 4 -1.05 2.23 26.68
N TRP A 5 -1.80 2.10 25.60
CA TRP A 5 -1.29 1.89 24.26
C TRP A 5 -1.33 3.20 23.50
N ARG A 6 -0.28 3.49 22.74
CA ARG A 6 -0.20 4.70 21.91
C ARG A 6 -0.06 4.35 20.44
N TYR A 7 -0.95 4.92 19.64
CA TYR A 7 -0.94 4.75 18.19
C TYR A 7 -1.23 6.08 17.49
N ARG A 8 -0.27 6.55 16.68
CA ARG A 8 -0.36 7.81 15.91
C ARG A 8 -0.91 9.01 16.69
N GLY A 9 -0.41 9.19 17.92
CA GLY A 9 -0.82 10.28 18.80
C GLY A 9 -2.11 10.05 19.59
N GLN A 10 -2.80 8.94 19.38
CA GLN A 10 -3.96 8.53 20.19
C GLN A 10 -3.51 7.57 21.29
N GLU A 11 -3.94 7.85 22.50
CA GLU A 11 -3.73 6.98 23.65
C GLU A 11 -4.98 6.15 23.88
N ILE A 12 -4.78 4.87 24.10
CA ILE A 12 -5.83 3.87 24.30
C ILE A 12 -5.64 3.26 25.68
N SER A 13 -6.61 3.46 26.54
CA SER A 13 -6.61 2.88 27.88
C SER A 13 -7.03 1.40 27.86
N SER A 14 -6.71 0.69 28.93
CA SER A 14 -7.17 -0.69 29.13
C SER A 14 -8.69 -0.83 29.15
N GLU A 15 -9.39 0.18 29.63
CA GLU A 15 -10.86 0.23 29.60
C GLU A 15 -11.40 0.30 28.17
N GLN A 16 -10.79 1.14 27.34
CA GLN A 16 -11.16 1.24 25.91
C GLN A 16 -10.89 -0.07 25.17
N ILE A 17 -9.84 -0.79 25.52
CA ILE A 17 -9.58 -2.13 24.94
C ILE A 17 -10.67 -3.12 25.37
N THR A 18 -11.15 -3.05 26.61
CA THR A 18 -12.24 -3.90 27.08
C THR A 18 -13.54 -3.61 26.34
N LEU A 19 -13.90 -2.34 26.18
CA LEU A 19 -15.05 -1.91 25.37
C LEU A 19 -14.92 -2.35 23.91
N LEU A 20 -13.71 -2.28 23.36
CA LEU A 20 -13.42 -2.72 22.00
C LEU A 20 -13.63 -4.24 21.84
N ARG A 21 -13.23 -5.05 22.82
CA ARG A 21 -13.48 -6.49 22.83
C ARG A 21 -14.98 -6.81 22.82
N GLU A 22 -15.74 -6.11 23.65
CA GLU A 22 -17.20 -6.25 23.71
C GLU A 22 -17.84 -5.83 22.38
N PHE A 23 -17.40 -4.74 21.80
CA PHE A 23 -17.87 -4.26 20.51
C PHE A 23 -17.62 -5.27 19.40
N ILE A 24 -16.45 -5.87 19.33
CA ILE A 24 -16.11 -6.90 18.34
C ILE A 24 -16.98 -8.15 18.55
N ARG A 25 -17.20 -8.57 19.80
CA ARG A 25 -18.07 -9.72 20.13
C ARG A 25 -19.53 -9.48 19.75
N ALA A 26 -20.00 -8.26 19.86
CA ALA A 26 -21.36 -7.88 19.47
C ALA A 26 -21.55 -7.89 17.92
N HIS A 27 -20.48 -7.81 17.16
CA HIS A 27 -20.51 -7.74 15.70
C HIS A 27 -19.68 -8.86 15.02
N PRO A 28 -19.94 -10.14 15.29
CA PRO A 28 -19.08 -11.23 14.82
C PRO A 28 -19.12 -11.42 13.29
N THR A 29 -20.19 -10.96 12.64
CA THR A 29 -20.39 -11.07 11.19
C THR A 29 -19.96 -9.82 10.41
N SER A 30 -19.53 -8.77 11.09
CA SER A 30 -19.08 -7.53 10.45
C SER A 30 -17.69 -7.68 9.84
N SER A 31 -17.48 -7.06 8.68
CA SER A 31 -16.13 -6.97 8.11
C SER A 31 -15.25 -6.03 8.93
N ARG A 32 -13.94 -6.21 8.86
CA ARG A 32 -12.96 -5.33 9.53
C ARG A 32 -13.13 -3.86 9.09
N TRP A 33 -13.48 -3.64 7.84
CA TRP A 33 -13.77 -2.30 7.31
C TRP A 33 -15.01 -1.68 7.97
N LYS A 34 -16.10 -2.44 8.09
CA LYS A 34 -17.34 -1.98 8.72
C LYS A 34 -17.13 -1.70 10.21
N LEU A 35 -16.40 -2.59 10.91
CA LEU A 35 -16.05 -2.39 12.31
C LEU A 35 -15.26 -1.10 12.52
N SER A 36 -14.26 -0.84 11.70
CA SER A 36 -13.43 0.38 11.82
C SER A 36 -14.25 1.64 11.61
N ARG A 37 -15.20 1.64 10.68
CA ARG A 37 -16.08 2.79 10.46
C ARG A 37 -17.03 3.04 11.63
N GLN A 38 -17.68 2.01 12.13
CA GLN A 38 -18.58 2.10 13.29
C GLN A 38 -17.83 2.58 14.53
N LEU A 39 -16.61 2.07 14.76
CA LEU A 39 -15.77 2.50 15.87
C LEU A 39 -15.35 3.97 15.73
N CYS A 40 -15.03 4.43 14.53
CA CYS A 40 -14.74 5.85 14.29
C CYS A 40 -15.94 6.76 14.56
N GLU A 41 -17.15 6.30 14.25
CA GLU A 41 -18.38 7.03 14.55
C GLU A 41 -18.61 7.14 16.05
N GLU A 42 -18.47 6.04 16.80
CA GLU A 42 -18.63 6.02 18.25
C GLU A 42 -17.58 6.84 18.99
N TRP A 43 -16.33 6.78 18.56
CA TRP A 43 -15.22 7.50 19.19
C TRP A 43 -15.02 8.92 18.65
N GLY A 44 -15.81 9.31 17.66
CA GLY A 44 -15.71 10.65 17.05
C GLY A 44 -14.39 10.87 16.29
N TRP A 45 -13.75 9.80 15.79
CA TRP A 45 -12.52 9.90 15.04
C TRP A 45 -12.76 10.36 13.61
N LYS A 46 -12.78 11.67 13.44
CA LYS A 46 -13.01 12.33 12.15
C LYS A 46 -11.84 13.24 11.80
N GLN A 47 -11.64 13.42 10.52
CA GLN A 47 -10.73 14.42 9.98
C GLN A 47 -11.39 15.81 10.04
N ALA A 48 -10.60 16.86 9.80
CA ALA A 48 -11.11 18.23 9.77
C ALA A 48 -12.22 18.44 8.74
N ASN A 49 -12.22 17.66 7.66
CA ASN A 49 -13.25 17.66 6.60
C ASN A 49 -14.49 16.80 6.93
N GLY A 50 -14.56 16.23 8.14
CA GLY A 50 -15.67 15.37 8.59
C GLY A 50 -15.58 13.90 8.14
N ALA A 51 -14.59 13.52 7.34
CA ALA A 51 -14.40 12.14 6.92
C ALA A 51 -13.89 11.26 8.08
N LEU A 52 -14.37 10.02 8.15
CA LEU A 52 -13.93 9.07 9.18
C LEU A 52 -12.46 8.68 9.00
N ARG A 53 -11.73 8.54 10.10
CA ARG A 53 -10.35 8.03 10.14
C ARG A 53 -10.29 6.51 10.14
N ASP A 54 -11.05 5.84 9.30
CA ASP A 54 -11.18 4.39 9.27
C ASP A 54 -9.87 3.66 8.95
N VAL A 55 -9.01 4.23 8.13
CA VAL A 55 -7.68 3.67 7.81
C VAL A 55 -6.79 3.64 9.05
N VAL A 56 -6.78 4.74 9.82
CA VAL A 56 -6.01 4.84 11.07
C VAL A 56 -6.58 3.86 12.11
N CYS A 57 -7.90 3.77 12.22
CA CYS A 57 -8.56 2.83 13.10
C CYS A 57 -8.23 1.38 12.76
N ARG A 58 -8.24 1.00 11.48
CA ARG A 58 -7.82 -0.35 11.05
C ARG A 58 -6.37 -0.65 11.40
N GLY A 59 -5.48 0.31 11.25
CA GLY A 59 -4.09 0.17 11.68
C GLY A 59 -3.94 -0.07 13.18
N LEU A 60 -4.72 0.65 14.00
CA LEU A 60 -4.78 0.44 15.45
C LEU A 60 -5.30 -0.95 15.79
N LEU A 61 -6.39 -1.39 15.19
CA LEU A 61 -6.96 -2.73 15.42
C LEU A 61 -5.96 -3.83 15.09
N LEU A 62 -5.23 -3.72 14.00
CA LEU A 62 -4.17 -4.66 13.63
C LEU A 62 -3.01 -4.67 14.63
N MET A 63 -2.62 -3.51 15.14
CA MET A 63 -1.58 -3.40 16.17
C MET A 63 -2.01 -4.13 17.45
N LEU A 64 -3.24 -3.91 17.91
CA LEU A 64 -3.78 -4.55 19.10
C LEU A 64 -3.98 -6.06 18.92
N GLU A 65 -4.37 -6.52 17.74
CA GLU A 65 -4.44 -7.95 17.41
C GLU A 65 -3.06 -8.61 17.46
N ARG A 66 -2.03 -7.97 16.87
CA ARG A 66 -0.64 -8.46 16.93
C ARG A 66 -0.07 -8.48 18.34
N ALA A 67 -0.52 -7.56 19.18
CA ALA A 67 -0.17 -7.51 20.60
C ALA A 67 -0.99 -8.50 21.45
N GLY A 68 -1.89 -9.27 20.87
CA GLY A 68 -2.74 -10.25 21.56
C GLY A 68 -3.81 -9.63 22.47
N GLN A 69 -4.12 -8.34 22.28
CA GLN A 69 -5.09 -7.63 23.12
C GLN A 69 -6.53 -7.82 22.66
N ILE A 70 -6.73 -8.01 21.36
CA ILE A 70 -8.05 -8.22 20.74
C ILE A 70 -7.98 -9.35 19.72
N GLU A 71 -9.14 -9.90 19.39
CA GLU A 71 -9.29 -10.88 18.32
C GLU A 71 -10.25 -10.30 17.27
N LEU A 72 -9.72 -10.06 16.06
CA LEU A 72 -10.50 -9.55 14.96
C LEU A 72 -11.22 -10.67 14.22
N PRO A 73 -12.40 -10.41 13.61
CA PRO A 73 -13.06 -11.37 12.77
C PRO A 73 -12.18 -11.75 11.58
N PRO A 74 -12.33 -12.99 11.04
CA PRO A 74 -11.53 -13.48 9.93
C PRO A 74 -11.70 -12.59 8.69
N VAL A 75 -10.65 -12.44 7.91
CA VAL A 75 -10.70 -11.70 6.65
C VAL A 75 -11.57 -12.48 5.66
N ARG A 76 -12.71 -11.91 5.26
CA ARG A 76 -13.62 -12.56 4.30
C ARG A 76 -13.06 -12.66 2.88
N TRP A 77 -12.16 -11.74 2.53
CA TRP A 77 -11.50 -11.68 1.23
C TRP A 77 -10.00 -11.70 1.44
N GLN A 78 -9.42 -12.85 1.31
CA GLN A 78 -8.01 -12.94 0.97
C GLN A 78 -7.95 -12.74 -0.54
N ILE A 79 -7.39 -11.62 -0.97
CA ILE A 79 -6.92 -11.47 -2.33
C ILE A 79 -5.78 -12.47 -2.46
N GLN A 80 -6.13 -13.74 -2.75
CA GLN A 80 -5.15 -14.71 -3.18
C GLN A 80 -4.51 -14.11 -4.42
N GLY A 81 -3.30 -13.61 -4.27
CA GLY A 81 -2.28 -13.31 -5.27
C GLY A 81 -2.60 -13.08 -6.74
N GLN A 82 -3.87 -13.09 -7.14
CA GLN A 82 -4.30 -13.04 -8.54
C GLN A 82 -4.22 -11.65 -9.17
N CYS A 83 -3.99 -10.61 -8.38
CA CYS A 83 -3.67 -9.28 -8.92
C CYS A 83 -2.17 -9.02 -9.10
N ARG A 84 -1.32 -10.00 -8.89
CA ARG A 84 -0.02 -9.99 -9.57
C ARG A 84 -0.27 -10.39 -11.02
N THR A 85 -0.74 -9.45 -11.83
CA THR A 85 -0.45 -9.50 -13.25
C THR A 85 1.04 -9.77 -13.34
N GLN A 86 1.41 -11.00 -13.68
CA GLN A 86 2.77 -11.29 -14.06
C GLN A 86 3.02 -10.38 -15.25
N ARG A 87 3.63 -9.23 -14.98
CA ARG A 87 4.08 -8.36 -16.05
C ARG A 87 5.03 -9.22 -16.89
N ARG A 88 4.59 -9.58 -18.09
CA ARG A 88 5.46 -10.26 -19.04
C ARG A 88 6.74 -9.44 -19.12
N ARG A 89 7.87 -10.09 -18.86
CA ARG A 89 9.16 -9.45 -19.11
C ARG A 89 9.16 -8.98 -20.55
N PRO A 90 9.51 -7.71 -20.80
CA PRO A 90 9.67 -7.24 -22.17
C PRO A 90 10.72 -8.09 -22.88
N GLU A 91 10.49 -8.35 -24.15
CA GLU A 91 11.43 -9.09 -24.99
C GLU A 91 12.77 -8.34 -25.02
N ALA A 92 13.85 -9.08 -24.74
CA ALA A 92 15.18 -8.50 -24.79
C ALA A 92 15.59 -8.27 -26.27
N LEU A 93 15.67 -7.00 -26.67
CA LEU A 93 16.18 -6.62 -27.97
C LEU A 93 17.70 -6.55 -27.92
N LEU A 94 18.34 -6.97 -28.99
CA LEU A 94 19.79 -6.80 -29.18
C LEU A 94 20.09 -5.31 -29.38
N LEU A 95 20.70 -4.71 -28.36
CA LEU A 95 21.07 -3.31 -28.35
C LEU A 95 22.60 -3.19 -28.31
N ASP A 96 23.14 -2.24 -29.06
CA ASP A 96 24.52 -1.86 -28.92
C ASP A 96 24.67 -1.07 -27.61
N THR A 97 25.34 -1.69 -26.63
CA THR A 97 25.62 -1.09 -25.31
C THR A 97 27.02 -0.53 -25.20
N ALA A 98 27.73 -0.39 -26.33
CA ALA A 98 29.05 0.21 -26.35
C ALA A 98 29.02 1.64 -25.80
N PRO A 99 30.00 2.03 -24.95
CA PRO A 99 30.04 3.37 -24.41
C PRO A 99 30.17 4.40 -25.55
N LEU A 100 29.29 5.37 -25.54
CA LEU A 100 29.25 6.45 -26.53
C LEU A 100 30.12 7.60 -26.04
N ALA A 101 31.30 7.77 -26.59
CA ALA A 101 32.23 8.84 -26.27
C ALA A 101 32.18 9.93 -27.34
N ILE A 102 31.20 10.81 -27.29
CA ILE A 102 31.01 11.94 -28.19
C ILE A 102 30.74 13.22 -27.40
N THR A 103 31.03 14.37 -28.02
CA THR A 103 30.67 15.66 -27.48
C THR A 103 29.19 15.98 -27.71
N LEU A 104 28.65 16.91 -26.92
CA LEU A 104 27.27 17.39 -27.12
C LEU A 104 27.04 18.00 -28.49
N GLN A 105 28.07 18.62 -29.08
CA GLN A 105 27.99 19.18 -30.42
C GLN A 105 27.90 18.10 -31.51
N GLU A 106 28.61 17.00 -31.36
CA GLU A 106 28.55 15.83 -32.25
C GLU A 106 27.25 15.07 -32.14
N LEU A 107 26.63 15.08 -30.97
CA LEU A 107 25.30 14.46 -30.72
C LEU A 107 24.18 15.12 -31.55
N GLY A 108 24.31 16.43 -31.79
CA GLY A 108 23.31 17.20 -32.52
C GLY A 108 22.08 17.55 -31.66
N SER A 109 20.94 17.76 -32.29
CA SER A 109 19.70 18.08 -31.58
C SER A 109 19.11 16.86 -30.89
N ILE A 110 18.71 17.02 -29.64
CA ILE A 110 18.03 15.97 -28.87
C ILE A 110 16.53 16.23 -28.96
N GLU A 111 15.79 15.22 -29.41
CA GLU A 111 14.35 15.24 -29.43
C GLU A 111 13.78 14.30 -28.36
N ILE A 112 12.84 14.80 -27.56
CA ILE A 112 12.15 14.01 -26.54
C ILE A 112 10.76 13.68 -27.05
N THR A 113 10.50 12.39 -27.27
CA THR A 113 9.22 11.90 -27.80
C THR A 113 8.52 10.98 -26.82
N GLN A 114 7.19 10.98 -26.86
CA GLN A 114 6.39 10.04 -26.09
C GLN A 114 6.32 8.71 -26.85
N VAL A 115 6.83 7.62 -26.26
CA VAL A 115 6.93 6.31 -26.93
C VAL A 115 5.70 5.41 -26.73
N ARG A 116 4.78 5.76 -25.83
CA ARG A 116 3.61 4.94 -25.54
C ARG A 116 2.74 4.77 -26.79
N ARG A 117 2.44 3.53 -27.15
CA ARG A 117 1.68 3.14 -28.36
C ARG A 117 2.36 3.55 -29.67
N THR A 118 3.69 3.63 -29.68
CA THR A 118 4.49 3.84 -30.87
C THR A 118 5.31 2.61 -31.21
N ALA A 119 5.95 2.59 -32.37
CA ALA A 119 6.86 1.50 -32.79
C ALA A 119 8.11 1.40 -31.87
N ASP A 120 8.47 2.45 -31.15
CA ASP A 120 9.63 2.51 -30.26
C ASP A 120 9.32 2.03 -28.83
N GLU A 121 8.06 1.76 -28.50
CA GLU A 121 7.66 1.28 -27.17
C GLU A 121 8.35 -0.04 -26.77
N PRO A 122 8.49 -1.06 -27.64
CA PRO A 122 9.22 -2.29 -27.31
C PRO A 122 10.69 -2.04 -26.96
N LEU A 123 11.36 -1.14 -27.68
CA LEU A 123 12.74 -0.73 -27.41
C LEU A 123 12.86 -0.08 -26.02
N PHE A 124 12.00 0.85 -25.71
CA PHE A 124 11.96 1.52 -24.41
C PHE A 124 11.74 0.52 -23.26
N ASN A 125 10.77 -0.38 -23.41
CA ASN A 125 10.47 -1.39 -22.42
C ASN A 125 11.63 -2.37 -22.20
N SER A 126 12.34 -2.74 -23.25
CA SER A 126 13.52 -3.59 -23.19
C SER A 126 14.67 -2.93 -22.44
N LEU A 127 14.95 -1.66 -22.71
CA LEU A 127 15.96 -0.87 -21.99
C LEU A 127 15.60 -0.72 -20.51
N PHE A 128 14.34 -0.40 -20.20
CA PHE A 128 13.88 -0.22 -18.84
C PHE A 128 13.92 -1.52 -18.03
N GLY A 129 13.58 -2.64 -18.68
CA GLY A 129 13.67 -3.97 -18.08
C GLY A 129 15.11 -4.38 -17.73
N ALA A 130 16.05 -4.09 -18.62
CA ALA A 130 17.47 -4.37 -18.41
C ALA A 130 18.08 -3.54 -17.27
N LEU A 131 17.74 -2.24 -17.18
CA LEU A 131 18.26 -1.33 -16.16
C LEU A 131 17.62 -1.58 -14.77
N SER A 132 16.37 -2.01 -14.72
CA SER A 132 15.66 -2.29 -13.47
C SER A 132 16.19 -3.51 -12.73
N LEU A 133 16.82 -4.46 -13.42
CA LEU A 133 17.38 -5.68 -12.84
C LEU A 133 18.77 -5.48 -12.21
N SER A 134 19.43 -4.36 -12.47
CA SER A 134 20.77 -4.07 -11.94
C SER A 134 20.77 -3.51 -10.51
N ARG A 135 19.60 -3.42 -9.86
CA ARG A 135 19.46 -2.87 -8.50
C ARG A 135 18.96 -3.85 -7.44
N LEU A 136 19.10 -5.15 -7.70
CA LEU A 136 18.83 -6.18 -6.68
C LEU A 136 20.11 -6.86 -6.25
#